data_33251498371149e94cc1f5bab584e46b
#
_entry.id   33251498371149e94cc1f5bab584e46b
#
_cell.length_a   1.000
_cell.length_b   1.000
_cell.length_c   1.000
_cell.angle_alpha   90.00
_cell.angle_beta   90.00
_cell.angle_gamma   90.00
#
_symmetry.space_group_name_H-M   'P 1'
#
loop_
_entity.id
_entity.type
_entity.pdbx_description
1 polymer ?
#
loop_
_entity_poly.entity_id
_entity_poly.type
_entity_poly.pdbx_seq_one_letter_code
_entity_poly.pdbx_strand_id
1 'polypeptide(L)'
;MPLHVNAADLETILQIFDKELPNVEIQAFGSRVAKTEPNPEADLDLAIVAGHIISLERMITIERSLAESGLPFAVDVFDFAKLTSEFKGIIEKENVVLREAAK
;
A
#
# COMPACT_ATOMS: atom_id res chain seq x y z
N MET A 1 -5.45 5.83 13.17
CA MET A 1 -6.41 4.99 12.44
C MET A 1 -6.04 3.53 12.59
N PRO A 2 -6.99 2.63 12.86
CA PRO A 2 -6.67 1.20 12.90
C PRO A 2 -6.39 0.65 11.51
N LEU A 3 -5.44 -0.26 11.44
CA LEU A 3 -5.12 -1.00 10.22
C LEU A 3 -5.52 -2.46 10.43
N HIS A 4 -6.44 -2.95 9.59
CA HIS A 4 -6.95 -4.32 9.68
C HIS A 4 -6.15 -5.28 8.81
N VAL A 5 -4.90 -5.47 9.18
CA VAL A 5 -3.97 -6.43 8.56
C VAL A 5 -3.18 -7.07 9.69
N ASN A 6 -3.12 -8.40 9.75
CA ASN A 6 -2.38 -9.03 10.82
C ASN A 6 -0.86 -8.83 10.65
N ALA A 7 -0.12 -9.04 11.74
CA ALA A 7 1.31 -8.75 11.76
C ALA A 7 2.11 -9.57 10.74
N ALA A 8 1.75 -10.84 10.53
CA ALA A 8 2.47 -11.70 9.59
C ALA A 8 2.27 -11.24 8.15
N ASP A 9 1.04 -10.85 7.79
CA ASP A 9 0.74 -10.36 6.45
C ASP A 9 1.42 -9.01 6.21
N LEU A 10 1.41 -8.14 7.21
CA LEU A 10 2.09 -6.85 7.12
C LEU A 10 3.60 -7.03 6.90
N GLU A 11 4.21 -7.97 7.62
CA GLU A 11 5.62 -8.27 7.44
C GLU A 11 5.93 -8.74 6.02
N THR A 12 5.10 -9.62 5.47
CA THR A 12 5.23 -10.09 4.09
C THR A 12 5.21 -8.92 3.10
N ILE A 13 4.24 -8.01 3.26
CA ILE A 13 4.11 -6.83 2.41
C ILE A 13 5.35 -5.94 2.50
N LEU A 14 5.80 -5.65 3.72
CA LEU A 14 6.97 -4.80 3.93
C LEU A 14 8.25 -5.40 3.38
N GLN A 15 8.42 -6.72 3.47
CA GLN A 15 9.57 -7.41 2.88
C GLN A 15 9.61 -7.24 1.37
N ILE A 16 8.45 -7.32 0.71
CA ILE A 16 8.35 -7.12 -0.74
C ILE A 16 8.78 -5.70 -1.11
N PHE A 17 8.28 -4.69 -0.40
CA PHE A 17 8.65 -3.30 -0.67
C PHE A 17 10.13 -3.02 -0.33
N ASP A 18 10.65 -3.64 0.71
CA ASP A 18 12.06 -3.47 1.07
C ASP A 18 12.98 -4.00 -0.05
N LYS A 19 12.56 -5.05 -0.73
CA LYS A 19 13.30 -5.62 -1.85
C LYS A 19 13.10 -4.82 -3.13
N GLU A 20 11.84 -4.51 -3.47
CA GLU A 20 11.50 -3.95 -4.78
C GLU A 20 11.58 -2.43 -4.85
N LEU A 21 11.30 -1.75 -3.74
CA LEU A 21 11.26 -0.29 -3.72
C LEU A 21 11.65 0.23 -2.33
N PRO A 22 12.94 0.08 -1.94
CA PRO A 22 13.39 0.51 -0.62
C PRO A 22 13.32 2.02 -0.46
N ASN A 23 13.22 2.47 0.80
CA ASN A 23 13.32 3.88 1.20
C ASN A 23 12.19 4.78 0.71
N VAL A 24 11.08 4.22 0.27
CA VAL A 24 9.91 4.97 -0.21
C VAL A 24 8.77 4.82 0.76
N GLU A 25 8.02 5.89 0.98
CA GLU A 25 6.88 5.87 1.88
C GLU A 25 5.73 5.05 1.29
N ILE A 26 5.12 4.19 2.13
CA ILE A 26 3.97 3.36 1.78
C ILE A 26 2.84 3.69 2.74
N GLN A 27 1.69 4.04 2.20
CA GLN A 27 0.49 4.36 2.99
C GLN A 27 -0.62 3.38 2.65
N ALA A 28 -1.29 2.85 3.67
CA ALA A 28 -2.52 2.08 3.49
C ALA A 28 -3.71 3.01 3.61
N PHE A 29 -4.72 2.79 2.79
CA PHE A 29 -5.97 3.53 2.84
C PHE A 29 -7.13 2.60 2.45
N GLY A 30 -8.35 3.13 2.43
CA GLY A 30 -9.50 2.35 2.02
C GLY A 30 -10.09 1.50 3.14
N SER A 31 -10.77 0.41 2.77
CA SER A 31 -11.61 -0.36 3.70
C SER A 31 -10.87 -1.02 4.86
N ARG A 32 -9.59 -1.32 4.71
CA ARG A 32 -8.80 -1.91 5.80
C ARG A 32 -8.19 -0.88 6.74
N VAL A 33 -8.46 0.39 6.49
CA VAL A 33 -8.09 1.52 7.35
C VAL A 33 -9.40 2.17 7.80
N ALA A 34 -10.03 1.61 8.82
CA ALA A 34 -11.33 2.07 9.27
C ALA A 34 -11.57 1.71 10.73
N LYS A 35 -12.52 2.39 11.37
CA LYS A 35 -12.89 2.11 12.76
C LYS A 35 -13.62 0.78 12.90
N THR A 36 -14.33 0.37 11.84
CA THR A 36 -15.09 -0.88 11.81
C THR A 36 -14.28 -1.93 11.05
N GLU A 37 -14.24 -3.14 11.58
CA GLU A 37 -13.55 -4.24 10.93
C GLU A 37 -14.19 -4.54 9.57
N PRO A 38 -13.38 -4.59 8.48
CA PRO A 38 -13.91 -4.84 7.15
C PRO A 38 -14.24 -6.31 6.91
N ASN A 39 -14.90 -6.57 5.80
CA ASN A 39 -15.08 -7.93 5.29
C ASN A 39 -13.69 -8.59 5.15
N PRO A 40 -13.51 -9.84 5.61
CA PRO A 40 -12.21 -10.53 5.47
C PRO A 40 -11.67 -10.60 4.04
N GLU A 41 -12.55 -10.53 3.04
CA GLU A 41 -12.15 -10.57 1.63
C GLU A 41 -11.88 -9.19 1.03
N ALA A 42 -12.01 -8.12 1.82
CA ALA A 42 -11.76 -6.77 1.33
C ALA A 42 -10.32 -6.61 0.86
N ASP A 43 -10.13 -5.89 -0.24
CA ASP A 43 -8.80 -5.59 -0.77
C ASP A 43 -8.05 -4.63 0.17
N LEU A 44 -6.74 -4.75 0.15
CA LEU A 44 -5.88 -3.77 0.82
C LEU A 44 -5.39 -2.77 -0.23
N ASP A 45 -5.68 -1.50 -0.02
CA ASP A 45 -5.25 -0.43 -0.92
C ASP A 45 -4.00 0.25 -0.38
N LEU A 46 -2.95 0.30 -1.20
CA LEU A 46 -1.68 0.92 -0.83
C LEU A 46 -1.32 2.03 -1.81
N ALA A 47 -0.88 3.16 -1.27
CA ALA A 47 -0.32 4.25 -2.07
C ALA A 47 1.19 4.29 -1.88
N ILE A 48 1.93 4.33 -2.98
CA ILE A 48 3.37 4.48 -2.98
C ILE A 48 3.68 5.96 -3.17
N VAL A 49 4.25 6.59 -2.15
CA VAL A 49 4.54 8.02 -2.14
C VAL A 49 6.03 8.21 -2.35
N ALA A 50 6.44 8.21 -3.62
CA ALA A 50 7.84 8.29 -4.00
C ALA A 50 8.32 9.72 -4.30
N GLY A 51 7.39 10.65 -4.51
CA GLY A 51 7.72 12.01 -4.92
C GLY A 51 7.97 12.16 -6.41
N HIS A 52 7.87 11.08 -7.15
CA HIS A 52 7.99 11.04 -8.62
C HIS A 52 7.21 9.85 -9.16
N ILE A 53 6.96 9.85 -10.46
CA ILE A 53 6.27 8.75 -11.12
C ILE A 53 7.18 7.51 -11.14
N ILE A 54 6.63 6.38 -10.72
CA ILE A 54 7.33 5.09 -10.70
C ILE A 54 7.20 4.45 -12.08
N SER A 55 8.27 3.79 -12.54
CA SER A 55 8.24 3.13 -13.85
C SER A 55 7.17 2.03 -13.89
N LEU A 56 6.58 1.83 -15.06
CA LEU A 56 5.60 0.76 -15.27
C LEU A 56 6.19 -0.61 -14.94
N GLU A 57 7.43 -0.85 -15.35
CA GLU A 57 8.15 -2.08 -15.05
C GLU A 57 8.22 -2.38 -13.56
N ARG A 58 8.56 -1.37 -12.76
CA ARG A 58 8.65 -1.50 -11.31
C ARG A 58 7.27 -1.77 -10.71
N MET A 59 6.25 -1.07 -11.17
CA MET A 59 4.88 -1.28 -10.69
C MET A 59 4.41 -2.72 -10.97
N ILE A 60 4.67 -3.23 -12.16
CA ILE A 60 4.30 -4.60 -12.53
C ILE A 60 5.02 -5.61 -11.65
N THR A 61 6.31 -5.42 -11.39
CA THR A 61 7.10 -6.31 -10.53
C THR A 61 6.53 -6.35 -9.11
N ILE A 62 6.19 -5.19 -8.56
CA ILE A 62 5.61 -5.09 -7.21
C ILE A 62 4.26 -5.80 -7.16
N GLU A 63 3.39 -5.53 -8.12
CA GLU A 63 2.05 -6.15 -8.17
C GLU A 63 2.14 -7.67 -8.29
N ARG A 64 3.06 -8.17 -9.11
CA ARG A 64 3.29 -9.60 -9.26
C ARG A 64 3.78 -10.23 -7.97
N SER A 65 4.76 -9.61 -7.32
CA SER A 65 5.29 -10.11 -6.06
C SER A 65 4.23 -10.20 -4.99
N LEU A 66 3.36 -9.19 -4.91
CA LEU A 66 2.24 -9.19 -3.97
C LEU A 66 1.23 -10.29 -4.29
N ALA A 67 0.89 -10.46 -5.58
CA ALA A 67 -0.06 -11.48 -6.03
C ALA A 67 0.44 -12.90 -5.75
N GLU A 68 1.75 -13.12 -5.84
CA GLU A 68 2.37 -14.43 -5.64
C GLU A 68 2.76 -14.72 -4.18
N SER A 69 2.53 -13.78 -3.28
CA SER A 69 3.01 -13.86 -1.90
C SER A 69 2.20 -14.78 -0.97
N GLY A 70 1.03 -15.24 -1.41
CA GLY A 70 0.17 -16.06 -0.58
C GLY A 70 -0.69 -15.29 0.41
N LEU A 71 -0.81 -13.98 0.25
CA LEU A 71 -1.68 -13.16 1.09
C LEU A 71 -3.14 -13.57 0.91
N PRO A 72 -3.95 -13.54 1.99
CA PRO A 72 -5.35 -13.98 1.93
C PRO A 72 -6.31 -12.97 1.28
N PHE A 73 -5.81 -11.84 0.81
CA PHE A 73 -6.58 -10.80 0.15
C PHE A 73 -5.76 -10.18 -0.98
N ALA A 74 -6.44 -9.53 -1.92
CA ALA A 74 -5.77 -8.79 -2.98
C ALA A 74 -5.18 -7.49 -2.45
N VAL A 75 -4.05 -7.08 -3.02
CA VAL A 75 -3.41 -5.81 -2.68
C VAL A 75 -3.39 -4.95 -3.94
N ASP A 76 -4.08 -3.82 -3.89
CA ASP A 76 -4.10 -2.84 -4.98
C ASP A 76 -3.07 -1.76 -4.68
N VAL A 77 -2.19 -1.51 -5.64
CA VAL A 77 -1.08 -0.57 -5.46
C VAL A 77 -1.27 0.62 -6.39
N PHE A 78 -1.17 1.82 -5.83
CA PHE A 78 -1.35 3.07 -6.55
C PHE A 78 -0.07 3.90 -6.49
N ASP A 79 0.34 4.43 -7.62
CA ASP A 79 1.42 5.41 -7.67
C ASP A 79 0.82 6.78 -7.30
N PHE A 80 1.10 7.27 -6.10
CA PHE A 80 0.53 8.51 -5.59
C PHE A 80 0.74 9.69 -6.55
N ALA A 81 1.90 9.75 -7.20
CA ALA A 81 2.24 10.83 -8.13
C ALA A 81 1.31 10.91 -9.34
N LYS A 82 0.65 9.81 -9.70
CA LYS A 82 -0.28 9.74 -10.84
C LYS A 82 -1.73 10.03 -10.49
N LEU A 83 -2.04 10.14 -9.21
CA LEU A 83 -3.42 10.32 -8.75
C LEU A 83 -3.89 11.76 -8.94
N THR A 84 -5.20 11.93 -9.08
CA THR A 84 -5.80 13.27 -9.12
C THR A 84 -5.67 13.96 -7.76
N SER A 85 -5.75 15.28 -7.76
CA SER A 85 -5.72 16.04 -6.50
C SER A 85 -6.84 15.62 -5.55
N GLU A 86 -8.01 15.31 -6.09
CA GLU A 86 -9.16 14.87 -5.32
C GLU A 86 -8.89 13.52 -4.62
N PHE A 87 -8.33 12.58 -5.37
CA PHE A 87 -8.02 11.26 -4.82
C PHE A 87 -6.89 11.37 -3.78
N LYS A 88 -5.86 12.16 -4.06
CA LYS A 88 -4.79 12.43 -3.08
C LYS A 88 -5.36 12.98 -1.77
N GLY A 89 -6.31 13.89 -1.87
CA GLY A 89 -6.97 14.47 -0.70
C GLY A 89 -7.72 13.43 0.13
N ILE A 90 -8.37 12.47 -0.52
CA ILE A 90 -9.07 11.38 0.17
C ILE A 90 -8.08 10.53 0.96
N ILE A 91 -6.96 10.17 0.34
CA ILE A 91 -5.91 9.37 0.99
C ILE A 91 -5.29 10.14 2.16
N GLU A 92 -5.00 11.41 1.98
CA GLU A 92 -4.38 12.24 3.02
C GLU A 92 -5.24 12.39 4.27
N LYS A 93 -6.56 12.35 4.10
CA LYS A 93 -7.48 12.45 5.24
C LYS A 93 -7.50 11.20 6.10
N GLU A 94 -7.32 10.04 5.50
CA GLU A 94 -7.54 8.78 6.18
C GLU A 94 -6.59 7.71 5.66
N ASN A 95 -5.45 7.57 6.33
CA ASN A 95 -4.43 6.61 5.96
C ASN A 95 -3.64 6.13 7.18
N VAL A 96 -2.93 5.03 7.01
CA VAL A 96 -1.93 4.55 7.97
C VAL A 96 -0.61 4.42 7.22
N VAL A 97 0.42 5.07 7.70
CA VAL A 97 1.77 4.95 7.12
C VAL A 97 2.36 3.61 7.55
N LEU A 98 2.59 2.71 6.60
CA LEU A 98 3.19 1.41 6.86
C LEU A 98 4.70 1.50 6.97
N ARG A 99 5.30 2.39 6.19
CA ARG A 99 6.74 2.62 6.18
C ARG A 99 6.98 4.06 5.73
N GLU A 100 7.79 4.78 6.50
CA GLU A 100 8.17 6.13 6.14
C GLU A 100 9.33 6.12 5.14
N ALA A 101 9.46 7.21 4.38
CA ALA A 101 10.60 7.38 3.48
C ALA A 101 11.88 7.50 4.32
N ALA A 102 12.97 6.92 3.81
CA ALA A 102 14.28 7.09 4.44
C ALA A 102 14.78 8.50 4.19
N LYS A 103 15.45 9.04 5.19
CA LYS A 103 16.02 10.39 5.11
C LYS A 103 17.40 10.36 4.45
#